data_784d264b36b32e533e5ebedba1fcee4b
#
_entry.id   784d264b36b32e533e5ebedba1fcee4b
#
_cell.length_a   1.000
_cell.length_b   1.000
_cell.length_c   1.000
_cell.angle_alpha   90.00
_cell.angle_beta   90.00
_cell.angle_gamma   90.00
#
_symmetry.space_group_name_H-M   'P 1'
#
loop_
_entity.id
_entity.type
_entity.pdbx_description
1 polymer ?
#
loop_
_entity_poly.entity_id
_entity_poly.type
_entity_poly.pdbx_seq_one_letter_code
_entity_poly.pdbx_strand_id
1 'polypeptide(L)'
;MQNVFTKTLERITKETGLVGGVAIVFKNGEITFAAPYGYEDRENNIPMTLNASFDIASCSKAWTVMLAAQAVDEGLIGWDEPVQHAMKDFDMLDHYAGAHLSIRDMASHRSGLPCHDFMRNKVGGSRRNLMLKCANLDASAGFRETYQYNNHMYIVLGYLMEVLRGGESWESQIKRKIAAPLGVETIRFRGLPGNMDNLERALPYVSDGYAAHRCEYSDSPLSGPCGGIKLNVKDLSKWVMAMARGGVCESGERLCSAEQYAAMTSPVIPSAEEDMDSLRGCCYGLGWHTGVYNGRDIVFHSGGLEGFNTQVGFIKGENSGYAMIFNTGTTPASVIARTMALDMLTTGAPKQSYDDMIATIKNGVEGEDVTIENAPQLIGTYEHPAYETFDVENRGGRLWFSYGSFETPLSFAKADGMICGYTGRLDGLVPDHIELWPDGNDLRLRTSDSELKMLFRKIK
;
A
#
# COMPACT_ATOMS: atom_id res chain seq x y z
N MET A 1 -22.20 -19.47 -10.87
CA MET A 1 -20.97 -18.86 -10.38
C MET A 1 -20.91 -17.35 -10.69
N GLN A 2 -20.82 -16.94 -11.96
CA GLN A 2 -20.83 -15.50 -12.37
C GLN A 2 -21.96 -14.68 -11.73
N ASN A 3 -23.19 -15.19 -11.72
CA ASN A 3 -24.36 -14.46 -11.22
C ASN A 3 -24.30 -14.14 -9.72
N VAL A 4 -23.69 -15.00 -8.88
CA VAL A 4 -23.58 -14.76 -7.43
C VAL A 4 -22.53 -13.70 -7.16
N PHE A 5 -21.34 -13.78 -7.81
CA PHE A 5 -20.28 -12.80 -7.65
C PHE A 5 -20.75 -11.40 -8.09
N THR A 6 -21.35 -11.29 -9.28
CA THR A 6 -21.89 -10.03 -9.80
C THR A 6 -22.94 -9.43 -8.85
N LYS A 7 -23.94 -10.23 -8.41
CA LYS A 7 -25.00 -9.74 -7.51
C LYS A 7 -24.43 -9.28 -6.15
N THR A 8 -23.42 -9.97 -5.62
CA THR A 8 -22.81 -9.56 -4.37
C THR A 8 -22.02 -8.27 -4.53
N LEU A 9 -21.25 -8.10 -5.63
CA LEU A 9 -20.58 -6.84 -5.93
C LEU A 9 -21.57 -5.69 -6.13
N GLU A 10 -22.68 -5.90 -6.83
CA GLU A 10 -23.76 -4.92 -6.99
C GLU A 10 -24.35 -4.51 -5.62
N ARG A 11 -24.55 -5.48 -4.74
CA ARG A 11 -25.03 -5.23 -3.39
C ARG A 11 -24.02 -4.44 -2.57
N ILE A 12 -22.75 -4.84 -2.56
CA ILE A 12 -21.67 -4.15 -1.86
C ILE A 12 -21.57 -2.70 -2.36
N THR A 13 -21.61 -2.48 -3.67
CA THR A 13 -21.60 -1.14 -4.29
C THR A 13 -22.73 -0.27 -3.72
N LYS A 14 -23.94 -0.83 -3.63
CA LYS A 14 -25.12 -0.10 -3.15
C LYS A 14 -25.08 0.18 -1.65
N GLU A 15 -24.52 -0.73 -0.84
CA GLU A 15 -24.60 -0.67 0.62
C GLU A 15 -23.36 -0.01 1.27
N THR A 16 -22.24 0.11 0.56
CA THR A 16 -20.95 0.54 1.14
C THR A 16 -20.33 1.77 0.46
N GLY A 17 -21.04 2.41 -0.47
CA GLY A 17 -20.51 3.57 -1.21
C GLY A 17 -19.39 3.24 -2.20
N LEU A 18 -19.18 1.96 -2.52
CA LEU A 18 -18.21 1.57 -3.55
C LEU A 18 -18.68 2.10 -4.92
N VAL A 19 -17.83 2.89 -5.61
CA VAL A 19 -18.20 3.55 -6.88
C VAL A 19 -18.09 2.60 -8.06
N GLY A 20 -16.99 1.90 -8.17
CA GLY A 20 -16.76 0.96 -9.26
C GLY A 20 -15.50 0.14 -9.09
N GLY A 21 -15.32 -0.78 -10.01
CA GLY A 21 -14.13 -1.63 -10.04
C GLY A 21 -14.17 -2.68 -11.12
N VAL A 22 -13.13 -3.47 -11.17
CA VAL A 22 -12.92 -4.53 -12.12
C VAL A 22 -12.37 -5.76 -11.40
N ALA A 23 -12.81 -6.94 -11.82
CA ALA A 23 -12.33 -8.19 -11.24
C ALA A 23 -12.05 -9.22 -12.32
N ILE A 24 -10.92 -9.92 -12.21
CA ILE A 24 -10.56 -11.11 -12.97
C ILE A 24 -10.26 -12.23 -11.99
N VAL A 25 -10.87 -13.40 -12.22
CA VAL A 25 -10.56 -14.66 -11.53
C VAL A 25 -10.17 -15.69 -12.59
N PHE A 26 -9.09 -16.41 -12.37
CA PHE A 26 -8.64 -17.46 -13.27
C PHE A 26 -8.41 -18.76 -12.50
N LYS A 27 -8.64 -19.87 -13.17
CA LYS A 27 -8.46 -21.23 -12.62
C LYS A 27 -7.80 -22.12 -13.66
N ASN A 28 -6.77 -22.85 -13.26
CA ASN A 28 -5.98 -23.72 -14.16
C ASN A 28 -5.43 -22.97 -15.40
N GLY A 29 -5.10 -21.69 -15.25
CA GLY A 29 -4.58 -20.85 -16.33
C GLY A 29 -5.64 -20.21 -17.25
N GLU A 30 -6.92 -20.49 -17.04
CA GLU A 30 -8.01 -19.94 -17.82
C GLU A 30 -8.80 -18.90 -17.02
N ILE A 31 -9.16 -17.78 -17.65
CA ILE A 31 -10.01 -16.76 -17.04
C ILE A 31 -11.43 -17.32 -16.93
N THR A 32 -11.89 -17.54 -15.70
CA THR A 32 -13.24 -18.05 -15.39
C THR A 32 -14.24 -16.96 -15.09
N PHE A 33 -13.76 -15.76 -14.72
CA PHE A 33 -14.55 -14.58 -14.49
C PHE A 33 -13.77 -13.33 -14.88
N ALA A 34 -14.41 -12.42 -15.62
CA ALA A 34 -13.88 -11.09 -15.92
C ALA A 34 -15.06 -10.13 -16.09
N ALA A 35 -15.19 -9.17 -15.18
CA ALA A 35 -16.25 -8.18 -15.27
C ALA A 35 -15.86 -6.82 -14.68
N PRO A 36 -16.24 -5.72 -15.36
CA PRO A 36 -16.32 -4.41 -14.76
C PRO A 36 -17.68 -4.25 -14.05
N TYR A 37 -17.77 -3.33 -13.09
CA TYR A 37 -19.02 -2.89 -12.48
C TYR A 37 -18.91 -1.44 -11.99
N GLY A 38 -20.05 -0.75 -11.88
CA GLY A 38 -20.10 0.66 -11.48
C GLY A 38 -19.52 1.60 -12.53
N TYR A 39 -18.85 2.64 -12.05
CA TYR A 39 -18.44 3.79 -12.86
C TYR A 39 -16.94 4.08 -12.76
N GLU A 40 -16.33 4.46 -13.89
CA GLU A 40 -15.00 5.11 -13.93
C GLU A 40 -15.10 6.56 -13.40
N ASP A 41 -16.16 7.25 -13.83
CA ASP A 41 -16.53 8.60 -13.41
C ASP A 41 -18.04 8.62 -13.13
N ARG A 42 -18.39 8.62 -11.85
CA ARG A 42 -19.79 8.57 -11.39
C ARG A 42 -20.54 9.86 -11.72
N GLU A 43 -19.90 11.00 -11.56
CA GLU A 43 -20.51 12.33 -11.77
C GLU A 43 -20.92 12.52 -13.23
N ASN A 44 -20.16 11.98 -14.18
CA ASN A 44 -20.43 12.04 -15.61
C ASN A 44 -21.11 10.76 -16.15
N ASN A 45 -21.47 9.81 -15.27
CA ASN A 45 -22.08 8.53 -15.63
C ASN A 45 -21.26 7.72 -16.66
N ILE A 46 -19.91 7.77 -16.58
CA ILE A 46 -19.02 6.98 -17.43
C ILE A 46 -18.91 5.58 -16.83
N PRO A 47 -19.42 4.53 -17.50
CA PRO A 47 -19.42 3.18 -16.96
C PRO A 47 -17.99 2.64 -16.87
N MET A 48 -17.74 1.78 -15.87
CA MET A 48 -16.46 1.09 -15.72
C MET A 48 -16.18 0.13 -16.88
N THR A 49 -14.92 0.07 -17.30
CA THR A 49 -14.45 -0.89 -18.31
C THR A 49 -13.26 -1.71 -17.82
N LEU A 50 -12.98 -2.83 -18.48
CA LEU A 50 -11.76 -3.63 -18.22
C LEU A 50 -10.47 -2.95 -18.72
N ASN A 51 -10.58 -1.84 -19.45
CA ASN A 51 -9.43 -1.09 -19.95
C ASN A 51 -9.06 0.08 -19.02
N ALA A 52 -9.95 0.42 -18.09
CA ALA A 52 -9.70 1.51 -17.14
C ALA A 52 -8.37 1.31 -16.42
N SER A 53 -7.59 2.37 -16.34
CA SER A 53 -6.30 2.40 -15.64
C SER A 53 -6.49 2.85 -14.20
N PHE A 54 -5.81 2.18 -13.28
CA PHE A 54 -5.86 2.41 -11.84
C PHE A 54 -4.46 2.41 -11.23
N ASP A 55 -4.31 3.05 -10.09
CA ASP A 55 -3.17 2.79 -9.21
C ASP A 55 -3.34 1.44 -8.52
N ILE A 56 -2.31 0.58 -8.63
CA ILE A 56 -2.32 -0.70 -7.92
C ILE A 56 -1.73 -0.62 -6.51
N ALA A 57 -1.34 0.58 -6.10
CA ALA A 57 -0.85 0.86 -4.76
C ALA A 57 0.24 -0.14 -4.32
N SER A 58 0.15 -0.65 -3.09
CA SER A 58 1.16 -1.55 -2.51
C SER A 58 1.37 -2.87 -3.26
N CYS A 59 0.48 -3.25 -4.18
CA CYS A 59 0.75 -4.37 -5.09
C CYS A 59 1.98 -4.12 -5.99
N SER A 60 2.47 -2.87 -6.08
CA SER A 60 3.75 -2.50 -6.72
C SER A 60 4.98 -3.09 -6.02
N LYS A 61 4.89 -3.39 -4.71
CA LYS A 61 6.01 -3.92 -3.92
C LYS A 61 6.59 -5.21 -4.47
N ALA A 62 5.73 -6.12 -4.88
CA ALA A 62 6.14 -7.39 -5.47
C ALA A 62 6.93 -7.22 -6.78
N TRP A 63 6.64 -6.17 -7.56
CA TRP A 63 7.41 -5.82 -8.75
C TRP A 63 8.81 -5.31 -8.38
N THR A 64 8.93 -4.51 -7.32
CA THR A 64 10.22 -4.05 -6.80
C THR A 64 11.07 -5.23 -6.31
N VAL A 65 10.46 -6.16 -5.61
CA VAL A 65 11.15 -7.38 -5.14
C VAL A 65 11.53 -8.30 -6.31
N MET A 66 10.76 -8.36 -7.39
CA MET A 66 11.14 -9.08 -8.61
C MET A 66 12.41 -8.51 -9.22
N LEU A 67 12.60 -7.16 -9.24
CA LEU A 67 13.86 -6.56 -9.66
C LEU A 67 15.03 -6.96 -8.75
N ALA A 68 14.77 -7.06 -7.43
CA ALA A 68 15.77 -7.54 -6.47
C ALA A 68 16.11 -9.02 -6.69
N ALA A 69 15.11 -9.87 -6.94
CA ALA A 69 15.30 -11.27 -7.30
C ALA A 69 16.19 -11.44 -8.54
N GLN A 70 15.94 -10.63 -9.56
CA GLN A 70 16.79 -10.58 -10.77
C GLN A 70 18.20 -10.07 -10.48
N ALA A 71 18.36 -9.10 -9.55
CA ALA A 71 19.70 -8.63 -9.16
C ALA A 71 20.49 -9.71 -8.41
N VAL A 72 19.81 -10.55 -7.62
CA VAL A 72 20.42 -11.73 -6.97
C VAL A 72 20.82 -12.78 -8.02
N ASP A 73 19.96 -13.11 -8.98
CA ASP A 73 20.28 -14.02 -10.08
C ASP A 73 21.46 -13.51 -10.95
N GLU A 74 21.57 -12.19 -11.11
CA GLU A 74 22.66 -11.52 -11.83
C GLU A 74 23.98 -11.45 -11.00
N GLY A 75 23.94 -11.86 -9.72
CA GLY A 75 25.09 -11.81 -8.81
C GLY A 75 25.51 -10.39 -8.40
N LEU A 76 24.61 -9.41 -8.51
CA LEU A 76 24.90 -8.02 -8.15
C LEU A 76 24.88 -7.81 -6.63
N ILE A 77 24.09 -8.59 -5.90
CA ILE A 77 23.94 -8.56 -4.44
C ILE A 77 23.24 -9.84 -3.96
N GLY A 78 23.48 -10.25 -2.71
CA GLY A 78 22.74 -11.36 -2.06
C GLY A 78 21.53 -10.87 -1.28
N TRP A 79 20.54 -11.76 -1.05
CA TRP A 79 19.35 -11.44 -0.22
C TRP A 79 19.71 -10.98 1.19
N ASP A 80 20.73 -11.56 1.79
CA ASP A 80 21.17 -11.32 3.16
C ASP A 80 22.46 -10.49 3.25
N GLU A 81 22.95 -10.00 2.11
CA GLU A 81 24.11 -9.13 2.04
C GLU A 81 23.76 -7.72 2.53
N PRO A 82 24.62 -7.10 3.37
CA PRO A 82 24.40 -5.73 3.84
C PRO A 82 24.32 -4.73 2.70
N VAL A 83 23.25 -3.93 2.66
CA VAL A 83 23.02 -2.94 1.60
C VAL A 83 24.09 -1.84 1.57
N GLN A 84 24.81 -1.61 2.67
CA GLN A 84 25.95 -0.70 2.75
C GLN A 84 27.11 -1.11 1.82
N HIS A 85 27.17 -2.37 1.36
CA HIS A 85 28.18 -2.76 0.35
C HIS A 85 27.98 -2.00 -0.96
N ALA A 86 26.75 -1.74 -1.36
CA ALA A 86 26.39 -0.97 -2.55
C ALA A 86 26.12 0.52 -2.24
N MET A 87 25.50 0.83 -1.09
CA MET A 87 25.13 2.19 -0.67
C MET A 87 25.99 2.60 0.54
N LYS A 88 27.20 3.07 0.31
CA LYS A 88 28.21 3.37 1.35
C LYS A 88 27.80 4.46 2.34
N ASP A 89 26.89 5.34 1.96
CA ASP A 89 26.37 6.45 2.76
C ASP A 89 24.99 6.14 3.41
N PHE A 90 24.51 4.89 3.28
CA PHE A 90 23.34 4.43 4.00
C PHE A 90 23.68 4.19 5.48
N ASP A 91 22.83 4.69 6.37
CA ASP A 91 22.86 4.37 7.81
C ASP A 91 21.46 4.44 8.41
N MET A 92 21.30 3.92 9.63
CA MET A 92 20.11 4.03 10.44
C MET A 92 20.49 4.62 11.81
N LEU A 93 19.51 5.15 12.55
CA LEU A 93 19.74 5.65 13.89
C LEU A 93 20.29 4.54 14.82
N ASP A 94 19.81 3.31 14.65
CA ASP A 94 20.47 2.10 15.14
C ASP A 94 21.58 1.70 14.16
N HIS A 95 22.81 2.09 14.46
CA HIS A 95 23.98 1.81 13.60
C HIS A 95 24.25 0.30 13.40
N TYR A 96 23.85 -0.55 14.37
CA TYR A 96 23.96 -2.00 14.18
C TYR A 96 22.97 -2.47 13.10
N ALA A 97 21.73 -2.03 13.17
CA ALA A 97 20.74 -2.30 12.12
C ALA A 97 21.20 -1.75 10.77
N GLY A 98 21.71 -0.51 10.72
CA GLY A 98 22.24 0.12 9.52
C GLY A 98 23.35 -0.70 8.86
N ALA A 99 24.31 -1.20 9.65
CA ALA A 99 25.43 -2.01 9.16
C ALA A 99 25.04 -3.42 8.67
N HIS A 100 23.87 -3.94 9.11
CA HIS A 100 23.45 -5.31 8.81
C HIS A 100 22.14 -5.40 8.02
N LEU A 101 21.52 -4.28 7.67
CA LEU A 101 20.29 -4.27 6.88
C LEU A 101 20.52 -4.91 5.52
N SER A 102 19.66 -5.82 5.13
CA SER A 102 19.69 -6.54 3.87
C SER A 102 18.42 -6.31 3.03
N ILE A 103 18.45 -6.73 1.76
CA ILE A 103 17.25 -6.74 0.92
C ILE A 103 16.13 -7.55 1.59
N ARG A 104 16.45 -8.70 2.18
CA ARG A 104 15.47 -9.53 2.89
C ARG A 104 14.80 -8.76 4.03
N ASP A 105 15.54 -7.98 4.80
CA ASP A 105 14.99 -7.22 5.92
C ASP A 105 14.05 -6.11 5.46
N MET A 106 14.44 -5.38 4.40
CA MET A 106 13.61 -4.33 3.80
C MET A 106 12.33 -4.91 3.18
N ALA A 107 12.48 -5.97 2.37
CA ALA A 107 11.39 -6.57 1.63
C ALA A 107 10.41 -7.35 2.50
N SER A 108 10.79 -7.77 3.70
CA SER A 108 9.93 -8.48 4.66
C SER A 108 9.45 -7.60 5.82
N HIS A 109 9.69 -6.28 5.79
CA HIS A 109 9.21 -5.35 6.82
C HIS A 109 9.71 -5.66 8.24
N ARG A 110 10.98 -6.05 8.39
CA ARG A 110 11.58 -6.37 9.69
C ARG A 110 12.81 -5.51 10.05
N SER A 111 12.84 -4.28 9.53
CA SER A 111 13.91 -3.32 9.79
C SER A 111 13.93 -2.75 11.21
N GLY A 112 12.83 -2.90 11.97
CA GLY A 112 12.60 -2.24 13.26
C GLY A 112 11.97 -0.86 13.14
N LEU A 113 11.94 -0.28 11.92
CA LEU A 113 11.28 1.00 11.65
C LEU A 113 9.78 0.80 11.43
N PRO A 114 8.92 1.57 12.11
CA PRO A 114 7.49 1.65 11.79
C PRO A 114 7.27 2.33 10.44
N CYS A 115 6.02 2.52 10.03
CA CYS A 115 5.66 2.94 8.68
C CYS A 115 6.33 4.25 8.22
N HIS A 116 6.40 5.27 9.07
CA HIS A 116 6.95 6.60 8.75
C HIS A 116 6.39 7.23 7.45
N ASP A 117 5.19 6.83 7.04
CA ASP A 117 4.60 7.23 5.75
C ASP A 117 4.40 8.74 5.62
N PHE A 118 4.16 9.39 6.75
CA PHE A 118 3.90 10.82 6.79
C PHE A 118 5.08 11.65 6.25
N MET A 119 6.31 11.16 6.40
CA MET A 119 7.52 11.83 5.93
C MET A 119 7.53 12.07 4.41
N ARG A 120 6.92 11.18 3.61
CA ARG A 120 6.86 11.32 2.15
C ARG A 120 6.07 12.55 1.67
N ASN A 121 5.20 13.11 2.50
CA ASN A 121 4.38 14.27 2.14
C ASN A 121 5.20 15.57 2.04
N LYS A 122 6.36 15.66 2.70
CA LYS A 122 7.20 16.87 2.73
C LYS A 122 8.60 16.66 2.17
N VAL A 123 9.20 15.50 2.33
CA VAL A 123 10.57 15.27 1.86
C VAL A 123 10.60 15.28 0.33
N GLY A 124 10.95 16.43 -0.22
CA GLY A 124 11.15 16.62 -1.66
C GLY A 124 12.49 16.10 -2.13
N GLY A 125 12.65 15.97 -3.45
CA GLY A 125 13.92 15.75 -4.11
C GLY A 125 14.09 14.35 -4.72
N SER A 126 14.75 13.42 -4.03
CA SER A 126 15.11 12.13 -4.62
C SER A 126 14.97 10.98 -3.65
N ARG A 127 14.91 9.74 -4.17
CA ARG A 127 14.95 8.51 -3.36
C ARG A 127 16.23 8.42 -2.52
N ARG A 128 17.34 8.98 -3.03
CA ARG A 128 18.60 9.10 -2.26
C ARG A 128 18.42 9.96 -1.01
N ASN A 129 17.71 11.09 -1.13
CA ASN A 129 17.46 11.95 0.03
C ASN A 129 16.60 11.22 1.09
N LEU A 130 15.60 10.44 0.67
CA LEU A 130 14.80 9.61 1.58
C LEU A 130 15.67 8.54 2.25
N MET A 131 16.57 7.90 1.50
CA MET A 131 17.54 6.94 2.05
C MET A 131 18.40 7.57 3.14
N LEU A 132 18.95 8.76 2.92
CA LEU A 132 19.78 9.46 3.92
C LEU A 132 19.01 9.85 5.20
N LYS A 133 17.68 10.03 5.13
CA LYS A 133 16.84 10.31 6.30
C LYS A 133 16.71 9.12 7.26
N CYS A 134 17.00 7.88 6.80
CA CYS A 134 16.96 6.70 7.66
C CYS A 134 17.86 6.84 8.90
N ALA A 135 18.97 7.58 8.80
CA ALA A 135 19.87 7.85 9.93
C ALA A 135 19.23 8.65 11.09
N ASN A 136 18.04 9.22 10.87
CA ASN A 136 17.32 10.02 11.85
C ASN A 136 15.91 9.45 12.16
N LEU A 137 15.58 8.25 11.67
CA LEU A 137 14.28 7.63 11.93
C LEU A 137 14.30 6.78 13.18
N ASP A 138 13.37 7.08 14.08
CA ASP A 138 13.20 6.29 15.30
C ASP A 138 12.64 4.91 14.98
N ALA A 139 13.23 3.88 15.59
CA ALA A 139 12.70 2.53 15.57
C ALA A 139 11.67 2.34 16.69
N SER A 140 10.64 1.55 16.47
CA SER A 140 9.66 1.17 17.48
C SER A 140 9.80 -0.28 17.95
N ALA A 141 10.66 -1.06 17.29
CA ALA A 141 11.01 -2.43 17.68
C ALA A 141 12.48 -2.72 17.37
N GLY A 142 13.00 -3.82 17.90
CA GLY A 142 14.33 -4.30 17.60
C GLY A 142 14.47 -4.78 16.14
N PHE A 143 15.68 -4.64 15.61
CA PHE A 143 16.02 -5.11 14.26
C PHE A 143 15.73 -6.61 14.12
N ARG A 144 14.93 -7.00 13.12
CA ARG A 144 14.47 -8.37 12.84
C ARG A 144 13.54 -8.99 13.89
N GLU A 145 13.07 -8.22 14.86
CA GLU A 145 12.28 -8.72 15.99
C GLU A 145 10.81 -8.96 15.61
N THR A 146 10.21 -8.01 14.89
CA THR A 146 8.78 -8.05 14.56
C THR A 146 8.49 -7.50 13.16
N TYR A 147 7.32 -7.83 12.64
CA TYR A 147 6.78 -7.27 11.42
C TYR A 147 6.29 -5.84 11.66
N GLN A 148 6.81 -4.90 10.88
CA GLN A 148 6.37 -3.51 10.86
C GLN A 148 6.31 -3.02 9.42
N TYR A 149 5.10 -2.95 8.88
CA TYR A 149 4.90 -2.53 7.49
C TYR A 149 5.54 -1.17 7.24
N ASN A 150 6.41 -1.06 6.25
CA ASN A 150 7.21 0.13 6.01
C ASN A 150 7.38 0.44 4.53
N ASN A 151 6.72 1.50 4.05
CA ASN A 151 6.81 1.96 2.66
C ASN A 151 8.17 2.60 2.36
N HIS A 152 8.76 3.27 3.35
CA HIS A 152 10.05 3.95 3.18
C HIS A 152 11.17 2.98 2.80
N MET A 153 11.23 1.80 3.44
CA MET A 153 12.22 0.78 3.10
C MET A 153 12.07 0.25 1.66
N TYR A 154 10.85 0.23 1.10
CA TYR A 154 10.66 -0.10 -0.31
C TYR A 154 11.13 1.01 -1.26
N ILE A 155 11.01 2.27 -0.86
CA ILE A 155 11.59 3.39 -1.64
C ILE A 155 13.12 3.27 -1.65
N VAL A 156 13.73 2.96 -0.49
CA VAL A 156 15.17 2.70 -0.37
C VAL A 156 15.60 1.48 -1.21
N LEU A 157 14.80 0.40 -1.20
CA LEU A 157 15.04 -0.78 -2.05
C LEU A 157 14.98 -0.43 -3.54
N GLY A 158 14.04 0.42 -3.96
CA GLY A 158 14.00 0.93 -5.33
C GLY A 158 15.25 1.72 -5.70
N TYR A 159 15.73 2.59 -4.80
CA TYR A 159 16.98 3.31 -4.98
C TYR A 159 18.18 2.38 -5.05
N LEU A 160 18.24 1.34 -4.21
CA LEU A 160 19.28 0.30 -4.32
C LEU A 160 19.31 -0.34 -5.71
N MET A 161 18.16 -0.63 -6.30
CA MET A 161 18.10 -1.18 -7.68
C MET A 161 18.66 -0.19 -8.71
N GLU A 162 18.45 1.12 -8.53
CA GLU A 162 19.07 2.15 -9.38
C GLU A 162 20.59 2.15 -9.22
N VAL A 163 21.10 2.10 -7.99
CA VAL A 163 22.55 2.07 -7.71
C VAL A 163 23.22 0.84 -8.32
N LEU A 164 22.63 -0.35 -8.10
CA LEU A 164 23.19 -1.62 -8.60
C LEU A 164 23.25 -1.70 -10.13
N ARG A 165 22.41 -0.93 -10.84
CA ARG A 165 22.37 -0.91 -12.32
C ARG A 165 22.83 0.42 -12.90
N GLY A 166 23.81 1.08 -12.25
CA GLY A 166 24.52 2.23 -12.79
C GLY A 166 23.67 3.48 -13.00
N GLY A 167 22.60 3.66 -12.22
CA GLY A 167 21.72 4.83 -12.27
C GLY A 167 20.52 4.67 -13.21
N GLU A 168 20.28 3.48 -13.79
CA GLU A 168 19.03 3.22 -14.51
C GLU A 168 17.85 3.35 -13.53
N SER A 169 16.88 4.23 -13.86
CA SER A 169 15.73 4.47 -12.98
C SER A 169 14.93 3.21 -12.72
N TRP A 170 14.34 3.09 -11.53
CA TRP A 170 13.49 1.96 -11.15
C TRP A 170 12.36 1.73 -12.18
N GLU A 171 11.74 2.79 -12.66
CA GLU A 171 10.66 2.74 -13.65
C GLU A 171 11.12 2.16 -15.00
N SER A 172 12.33 2.52 -15.44
CA SER A 172 12.93 1.97 -16.66
C SER A 172 13.20 0.48 -16.51
N GLN A 173 13.75 0.09 -15.36
CA GLN A 173 13.99 -1.32 -15.05
C GLN A 173 12.69 -2.13 -15.01
N ILE A 174 11.63 -1.63 -14.35
CA ILE A 174 10.31 -2.28 -14.33
C ILE A 174 9.77 -2.48 -15.74
N LYS A 175 9.80 -1.44 -16.58
CA LYS A 175 9.34 -1.53 -17.97
C LYS A 175 10.10 -2.60 -18.76
N ARG A 176 11.42 -2.55 -18.70
CA ARG A 176 12.28 -3.41 -19.51
C ARG A 176 12.34 -4.85 -19.01
N LYS A 177 12.50 -5.03 -17.69
CA LYS A 177 12.80 -6.35 -17.10
C LYS A 177 11.57 -7.15 -16.69
N ILE A 178 10.42 -6.51 -16.52
CA ILE A 178 9.20 -7.18 -16.05
C ILE A 178 8.04 -6.94 -17.00
N ALA A 179 7.68 -5.69 -17.29
CA ALA A 179 6.52 -5.38 -18.09
C ALA A 179 6.65 -5.90 -19.53
N ALA A 180 7.80 -5.71 -20.18
CA ALA A 180 8.02 -6.15 -21.56
C ALA A 180 7.97 -7.69 -21.70
N PRO A 181 8.65 -8.51 -20.89
CA PRO A 181 8.51 -9.97 -20.94
C PRO A 181 7.07 -10.47 -20.70
N LEU A 182 6.30 -9.76 -19.89
CA LEU A 182 4.89 -10.07 -19.62
C LEU A 182 3.92 -9.61 -20.72
N GLY A 183 4.39 -8.80 -21.70
CA GLY A 183 3.51 -8.13 -22.65
C GLY A 183 2.55 -7.14 -22.00
N VAL A 184 2.99 -6.46 -20.91
CA VAL A 184 2.24 -5.41 -20.22
C VAL A 184 2.45 -4.09 -20.93
N GLU A 185 1.39 -3.49 -21.48
CA GLU A 185 1.45 -2.31 -22.34
C GLU A 185 0.95 -1.04 -21.68
N THR A 186 0.01 -1.17 -20.74
CA THR A 186 -0.66 -0.01 -20.11
C THR A 186 0.09 0.55 -18.90
N ILE A 187 1.26 0.00 -18.56
CA ILE A 187 2.00 0.40 -17.36
C ILE A 187 2.43 1.87 -17.40
N ARG A 188 2.11 2.59 -16.34
CA ARG A 188 2.51 3.97 -16.06
C ARG A 188 2.95 4.09 -14.60
N PHE A 189 3.52 5.23 -14.24
CA PHE A 189 4.01 5.48 -12.88
C PHE A 189 3.54 6.83 -12.36
N ARG A 190 3.26 6.93 -11.09
CA ARG A 190 2.86 8.18 -10.43
C ARG A 190 3.93 9.25 -10.61
N GLY A 191 3.50 10.51 -10.76
CA GLY A 191 4.37 11.68 -10.79
C GLY A 191 5.25 11.83 -12.02
N LEU A 192 5.13 10.96 -13.04
CA LEU A 192 5.91 11.09 -14.26
C LEU A 192 5.10 11.74 -15.39
N PRO A 193 5.73 12.59 -16.24
CA PRO A 193 5.08 13.18 -17.41
C PRO A 193 4.51 12.13 -18.38
N GLY A 194 3.41 12.43 -19.05
CA GLY A 194 2.74 11.52 -19.98
C GLY A 194 2.06 10.32 -19.29
N ASN A 195 1.92 10.39 -18.00
CA ASN A 195 1.50 9.31 -17.15
C ASN A 195 0.05 8.83 -17.41
N MET A 196 -0.80 9.72 -17.94
CA MET A 196 -2.23 9.46 -18.15
C MET A 196 -2.73 9.84 -19.54
N ASP A 197 -1.84 10.28 -20.44
CA ASP A 197 -2.25 10.67 -21.77
C ASP A 197 -2.76 9.44 -22.55
N ASN A 198 -3.96 9.54 -23.11
CA ASN A 198 -4.61 8.51 -23.94
C ASN A 198 -4.99 7.19 -23.24
N LEU A 199 -5.11 7.15 -21.91
CA LEU A 199 -5.65 6.01 -21.18
C LEU A 199 -7.06 6.32 -20.64
N GLU A 200 -7.96 5.35 -20.74
CA GLU A 200 -9.18 5.34 -19.93
C GLU A 200 -8.75 5.35 -18.45
N ARG A 201 -9.31 6.25 -17.66
CA ARG A 201 -8.89 6.44 -16.27
C ARG A 201 -10.08 6.38 -15.34
N ALA A 202 -10.04 5.46 -14.41
CA ALA A 202 -10.94 5.50 -13.26
C ALA A 202 -10.57 6.67 -12.35
N LEU A 203 -11.56 7.48 -11.97
CA LEU A 203 -11.38 8.58 -11.04
C LEU A 203 -11.40 8.07 -9.60
N PRO A 204 -10.61 8.69 -8.69
CA PRO A 204 -10.48 8.26 -7.32
C PRO A 204 -11.64 8.74 -6.46
N TYR A 205 -12.14 7.85 -5.58
CA TYR A 205 -13.19 8.14 -4.62
C TYR A 205 -12.82 7.64 -3.23
N VAL A 206 -13.33 8.31 -2.20
CA VAL A 206 -13.29 7.87 -0.81
C VAL A 206 -14.71 7.65 -0.33
N SER A 207 -14.94 6.67 0.51
CA SER A 207 -16.27 6.38 1.08
C SER A 207 -16.28 6.70 2.58
N ASP A 208 -17.35 7.35 3.03
CA ASP A 208 -17.64 7.55 4.45
C ASP A 208 -18.46 6.40 5.05
N GLY A 209 -18.57 5.28 4.32
CA GLY A 209 -19.40 4.13 4.66
C GLY A 209 -20.85 4.22 4.18
N TYR A 210 -21.30 5.40 3.75
CA TYR A 210 -22.66 5.66 3.24
C TYR A 210 -22.67 6.22 1.85
N ALA A 211 -21.74 7.16 1.57
CA ALA A 211 -21.59 7.82 0.30
C ALA A 211 -20.14 7.86 -0.12
N ALA A 212 -19.91 7.88 -1.43
CA ALA A 212 -18.58 8.09 -1.97
C ALA A 212 -18.42 9.55 -2.39
N HIS A 213 -17.23 10.08 -2.19
CA HIS A 213 -16.85 11.44 -2.58
C HIS A 213 -15.60 11.36 -3.45
N ARG A 214 -15.58 12.13 -4.54
CA ARG A 214 -14.38 12.27 -5.35
C ARG A 214 -13.27 12.89 -4.50
N CYS A 215 -12.10 12.28 -4.48
CA CYS A 215 -10.93 12.82 -3.81
C CYS A 215 -9.92 13.40 -4.80
N GLU A 216 -9.02 14.23 -4.29
CA GLU A 216 -7.88 14.69 -5.06
C GLU A 216 -6.87 13.56 -5.24
N TYR A 217 -6.14 13.63 -6.33
CA TYR A 217 -5.14 12.66 -6.69
C TYR A 217 -3.75 13.14 -6.27
N SER A 218 -3.18 12.53 -5.24
CA SER A 218 -1.79 12.79 -4.84
C SER A 218 -0.83 12.07 -5.78
N ASP A 219 0.08 12.79 -6.42
CA ASP A 219 1.00 12.25 -7.43
C ASP A 219 2.47 12.44 -7.04
N SER A 220 3.03 11.51 -6.25
CA SER A 220 4.43 11.54 -5.82
C SER A 220 5.28 10.53 -6.59
N PRO A 221 6.30 10.98 -7.36
CA PRO A 221 7.19 10.07 -8.10
C PRO A 221 8.09 9.24 -7.20
N LEU A 222 8.33 9.69 -5.95
CA LEU A 222 9.20 8.99 -5.02
C LEU A 222 8.64 7.64 -4.59
N SER A 223 7.31 7.55 -4.46
CA SER A 223 6.60 6.36 -3.99
C SER A 223 6.52 5.21 -5.02
N GLY A 224 7.09 5.37 -6.22
CA GLY A 224 7.09 4.35 -7.26
C GLY A 224 7.30 2.94 -6.72
N PRO A 225 8.45 2.66 -6.06
CA PRO A 225 8.81 1.32 -5.61
C PRO A 225 7.89 0.71 -4.55
N CYS A 226 7.20 1.52 -3.75
CA CYS A 226 6.30 1.02 -2.71
C CYS A 226 4.82 1.00 -3.14
N GLY A 227 4.43 1.80 -4.18
CA GLY A 227 3.00 1.92 -4.48
C GLY A 227 2.64 2.69 -5.77
N GLY A 228 3.58 3.03 -6.65
CA GLY A 228 3.34 3.97 -7.74
C GLY A 228 3.13 3.38 -9.13
N ILE A 229 2.86 2.09 -9.27
CA ILE A 229 2.51 1.49 -10.57
C ILE A 229 1.03 1.74 -10.87
N LYS A 230 0.74 2.09 -12.14
CA LYS A 230 -0.59 2.22 -12.72
C LYS A 230 -0.73 1.29 -13.91
N LEU A 231 -1.84 0.57 -13.99
CA LEU A 231 -2.18 -0.28 -15.13
C LEU A 231 -3.64 -0.69 -15.08
N ASN A 232 -4.14 -1.32 -16.14
CA ASN A 232 -5.47 -1.91 -16.12
C ASN A 232 -5.46 -3.35 -15.57
N VAL A 233 -6.65 -3.89 -15.28
CA VAL A 233 -6.78 -5.22 -14.68
C VAL A 233 -6.31 -6.35 -15.58
N LYS A 234 -6.38 -6.20 -16.92
CA LYS A 234 -5.91 -7.21 -17.87
C LYS A 234 -4.40 -7.38 -17.76
N ASP A 235 -3.66 -6.27 -17.71
CA ASP A 235 -2.21 -6.28 -17.55
C ASP A 235 -1.79 -6.71 -16.13
N LEU A 236 -2.55 -6.31 -15.10
CA LEU A 236 -2.34 -6.82 -13.74
C LEU A 236 -2.54 -8.35 -13.68
N SER A 237 -3.55 -8.88 -14.39
CA SER A 237 -3.78 -10.33 -14.42
C SER A 237 -2.64 -11.10 -15.08
N LYS A 238 -1.98 -10.56 -16.13
CA LYS A 238 -0.77 -11.18 -16.72
C LYS A 238 0.33 -11.37 -15.68
N TRP A 239 0.56 -10.35 -14.84
CA TRP A 239 1.51 -10.45 -13.72
C TRP A 239 1.11 -11.54 -12.73
N VAL A 240 -0.14 -11.53 -12.23
CA VAL A 240 -0.60 -12.51 -11.24
C VAL A 240 -0.57 -13.94 -11.80
N MET A 241 -0.97 -14.13 -13.07
CA MET A 241 -0.91 -15.42 -13.75
C MET A 241 0.54 -15.91 -13.93
N ALA A 242 1.49 -15.03 -14.23
CA ALA A 242 2.92 -15.40 -14.28
C ALA A 242 3.42 -15.82 -12.90
N MET A 243 3.06 -15.11 -11.84
CA MET A 243 3.40 -15.50 -10.46
C MET A 243 2.77 -16.83 -10.06
N ALA A 244 1.50 -17.08 -10.42
CA ALA A 244 0.84 -18.38 -10.18
C ALA A 244 1.53 -19.55 -10.90
N ARG A 245 2.19 -19.29 -12.04
CA ARG A 245 3.02 -20.25 -12.81
C ARG A 245 4.47 -20.32 -12.32
N GLY A 246 4.78 -19.84 -11.14
CA GLY A 246 6.15 -19.89 -10.60
C GLY A 246 7.11 -18.86 -11.18
N GLY A 247 6.62 -17.70 -11.57
CA GLY A 247 7.39 -16.62 -12.20
C GLY A 247 7.63 -16.83 -13.70
N VAL A 248 6.79 -17.61 -14.37
CA VAL A 248 6.91 -17.93 -15.81
C VAL A 248 5.87 -17.14 -16.62
N CYS A 249 6.33 -16.38 -17.59
CA CYS A 249 5.50 -15.63 -18.54
C CYS A 249 4.70 -16.57 -19.45
N GLU A 250 3.72 -16.04 -20.16
CA GLU A 250 2.96 -16.80 -21.16
C GLU A 250 3.86 -17.31 -22.32
N SER A 251 4.91 -16.54 -22.65
CA SER A 251 5.93 -16.92 -23.63
C SER A 251 6.80 -18.13 -23.20
N GLY A 252 6.75 -18.56 -21.95
CA GLY A 252 7.66 -19.53 -21.35
C GLY A 252 8.94 -18.94 -20.75
N GLU A 253 9.20 -17.66 -20.94
CA GLU A 253 10.32 -16.95 -20.32
C GLU A 253 10.11 -16.87 -18.81
N ARG A 254 11.19 -17.01 -18.02
CA ARG A 254 11.16 -16.82 -16.56
C ARG A 254 11.59 -15.41 -16.19
N LEU A 255 10.82 -14.77 -15.30
CA LEU A 255 11.18 -13.46 -14.74
C LEU A 255 12.39 -13.54 -13.80
N CYS A 256 12.53 -14.64 -13.06
CA CYS A 256 13.69 -14.96 -12.22
C CYS A 256 13.85 -16.48 -12.09
N SER A 257 14.95 -16.96 -11.51
CA SER A 257 15.15 -18.38 -11.24
C SER A 257 14.06 -18.95 -10.30
N ALA A 258 13.90 -20.27 -10.32
CA ALA A 258 12.96 -20.95 -9.42
C ALA A 258 13.35 -20.76 -7.93
N GLU A 259 14.63 -20.61 -7.65
CA GLU A 259 15.15 -20.34 -6.31
C GLU A 259 14.70 -18.97 -5.80
N GLN A 260 14.87 -17.92 -6.61
CA GLN A 260 14.47 -16.58 -6.22
C GLN A 260 12.95 -16.43 -6.13
N TYR A 261 12.20 -17.07 -7.02
CA TYR A 261 10.75 -17.14 -6.89
C TYR A 261 10.33 -17.79 -5.55
N ALA A 262 10.98 -18.90 -5.18
CA ALA A 262 10.72 -19.58 -3.90
C ALA A 262 11.05 -18.65 -2.72
N ALA A 263 12.17 -17.92 -2.77
CA ALA A 263 12.53 -16.93 -1.75
C ALA A 263 11.46 -15.84 -1.60
N MET A 264 10.95 -15.30 -2.70
CA MET A 264 9.89 -14.27 -2.69
C MET A 264 8.58 -14.77 -2.04
N THR A 265 8.18 -16.00 -2.32
CA THR A 265 6.87 -16.56 -1.95
C THR A 265 6.91 -17.49 -0.72
N SER A 266 8.00 -17.46 0.03
CA SER A 266 8.14 -18.20 1.30
C SER A 266 7.90 -17.27 2.50
N PRO A 267 7.32 -17.78 3.60
CA PRO A 267 7.13 -16.99 4.82
C PRO A 267 8.48 -16.58 5.42
N VAL A 268 8.61 -15.33 5.86
CA VAL A 268 9.82 -14.79 6.51
C VAL A 268 9.53 -14.36 7.94
N ILE A 269 8.42 -13.64 8.15
CA ILE A 269 8.05 -13.12 9.47
C ILE A 269 6.53 -13.22 9.64
N PRO A 270 6.02 -13.62 10.83
CA PRO A 270 4.58 -13.57 11.10
C PRO A 270 4.04 -12.15 10.89
N SER A 271 2.96 -12.00 10.17
CA SER A 271 2.28 -10.71 9.96
C SER A 271 0.97 -10.68 10.74
N ALA A 272 0.60 -9.48 11.21
CA ALA A 272 -0.64 -9.26 11.96
C ALA A 272 -1.87 -9.14 11.05
N GLU A 273 -1.84 -9.66 9.82
CA GLU A 273 -3.08 -9.74 9.03
C GLU A 273 -4.07 -10.62 9.78
N GLU A 274 -5.23 -10.03 10.08
CA GLU A 274 -6.25 -10.69 10.89
C GLU A 274 -6.66 -12.03 10.29
N ASP A 275 -6.73 -13.00 11.17
CA ASP A 275 -7.29 -14.31 10.92
C ASP A 275 -8.78 -14.16 10.60
N MET A 276 -9.12 -13.97 9.33
CA MET A 276 -10.48 -14.20 8.88
C MET A 276 -10.79 -15.69 9.06
N ASP A 277 -12.03 -16.06 9.32
CA ASP A 277 -12.45 -17.43 9.72
C ASP A 277 -11.81 -18.59 8.93
N SER A 278 -11.34 -18.34 7.72
CA SER A 278 -10.72 -19.36 6.85
C SER A 278 -9.25 -19.09 6.51
N LEU A 279 -8.67 -17.98 6.93
CA LEU A 279 -7.26 -17.61 6.69
C LEU A 279 -6.44 -17.88 7.94
N ARG A 280 -5.35 -18.62 7.80
CA ARG A 280 -4.51 -19.08 8.91
C ARG A 280 -3.03 -18.88 8.62
N GLY A 281 -2.23 -18.68 9.69
CA GLY A 281 -0.78 -18.69 9.61
C GLY A 281 -0.21 -17.60 8.72
N CYS A 282 -0.77 -16.39 8.78
CA CYS A 282 -0.33 -15.28 7.96
C CYS A 282 1.09 -14.87 8.30
N CYS A 283 1.93 -14.83 7.28
CA CYS A 283 3.28 -14.31 7.32
C CYS A 283 3.50 -13.33 6.17
N TYR A 284 4.51 -12.49 6.30
CA TYR A 284 5.03 -11.75 5.16
C TYR A 284 6.30 -12.42 4.64
N GLY A 285 6.37 -12.61 3.32
CA GLY A 285 7.53 -13.06 2.58
C GLY A 285 8.34 -11.87 2.07
N LEU A 286 8.75 -11.90 0.79
CA LEU A 286 9.44 -10.78 0.16
C LEU A 286 8.50 -10.12 -0.86
N GLY A 287 7.80 -9.07 -0.43
CA GLY A 287 6.81 -8.34 -1.24
C GLY A 287 5.45 -9.02 -1.37
N TRP A 288 5.19 -10.07 -0.59
CA TRP A 288 3.96 -10.83 -0.60
C TRP A 288 3.58 -11.28 0.81
N HIS A 289 2.29 -11.26 1.11
CA HIS A 289 1.74 -12.06 2.20
C HIS A 289 1.62 -13.52 1.79
N THR A 290 1.79 -14.41 2.75
CA THR A 290 1.57 -15.85 2.61
C THR A 290 0.63 -16.33 3.71
N GLY A 291 -0.13 -17.38 3.45
CA GLY A 291 -1.04 -17.97 4.44
C GLY A 291 -1.72 -19.21 3.90
N VAL A 292 -2.59 -19.81 4.71
CA VAL A 292 -3.38 -20.98 4.34
C VAL A 292 -4.86 -20.60 4.33
N TYR A 293 -5.55 -20.79 3.22
CA TYR A 293 -6.98 -20.56 3.07
C TYR A 293 -7.70 -21.86 2.66
N ASN A 294 -8.63 -22.33 3.46
CA ASN A 294 -9.33 -23.59 3.23
C ASN A 294 -8.37 -24.78 2.90
N GLY A 295 -7.22 -24.85 3.59
CA GLY A 295 -6.22 -25.91 3.40
C GLY A 295 -5.36 -25.76 2.13
N ARG A 296 -5.37 -24.60 1.47
CA ARG A 296 -4.53 -24.25 0.32
C ARG A 296 -3.55 -23.16 0.66
N ASP A 297 -2.30 -23.34 0.28
CA ASP A 297 -1.29 -22.26 0.42
C ASP A 297 -1.60 -21.13 -0.55
N ILE A 298 -1.79 -19.94 -0.01
CA ILE A 298 -2.05 -18.73 -0.80
C ILE A 298 -0.91 -17.72 -0.67
N VAL A 299 -0.68 -16.99 -1.75
CA VAL A 299 0.21 -15.84 -1.82
C VAL A 299 -0.62 -14.66 -2.31
N PHE A 300 -0.63 -13.56 -1.56
CA PHE A 300 -1.51 -12.44 -1.85
C PHE A 300 -0.92 -11.11 -1.42
N HIS A 301 -1.45 -10.02 -1.94
CA HIS A 301 -1.18 -8.67 -1.46
C HIS A 301 -2.38 -7.76 -1.72
N SER A 302 -2.62 -6.85 -0.79
CA SER A 302 -3.56 -5.75 -0.98
C SER A 302 -2.82 -4.46 -1.35
N GLY A 303 -3.53 -3.52 -1.94
CA GLY A 303 -3.02 -2.18 -2.20
C GLY A 303 -4.06 -1.14 -1.84
N GLY A 304 -3.71 -0.17 -1.00
CA GLY A 304 -4.56 0.96 -0.62
C GLY A 304 -3.85 2.29 -0.90
N LEU A 305 -4.58 3.20 -1.52
CA LEU A 305 -4.24 4.62 -1.70
C LEU A 305 -5.52 5.43 -1.62
N GLU A 306 -5.36 6.76 -1.48
CA GLU A 306 -6.52 7.65 -1.60
C GLU A 306 -7.23 7.36 -2.94
N GLY A 307 -8.47 6.91 -2.83
CA GLY A 307 -9.34 6.65 -3.97
C GLY A 307 -9.13 5.33 -4.70
N PHE A 308 -8.19 4.48 -4.32
CA PHE A 308 -7.97 3.18 -4.98
C PHE A 308 -7.72 2.05 -3.98
N ASN A 309 -8.25 0.87 -4.31
CA ASN A 309 -7.96 -0.36 -3.58
C ASN A 309 -7.73 -1.50 -4.57
N THR A 310 -6.70 -2.29 -4.34
CA THR A 310 -6.33 -3.42 -5.20
C THR A 310 -6.18 -4.69 -4.37
N GLN A 311 -6.65 -5.81 -4.91
CA GLN A 311 -6.50 -7.13 -4.32
C GLN A 311 -5.93 -8.08 -5.37
N VAL A 312 -4.78 -8.68 -5.09
CA VAL A 312 -4.17 -9.71 -5.94
C VAL A 312 -3.82 -10.93 -5.12
N GLY A 313 -3.90 -12.10 -5.72
CA GLY A 313 -3.46 -13.32 -5.08
C GLY A 313 -3.58 -14.55 -5.95
N PHE A 314 -2.90 -15.61 -5.56
CA PHE A 314 -2.90 -16.89 -6.25
C PHE A 314 -2.70 -18.05 -5.26
N ILE A 315 -3.15 -19.23 -5.66
CA ILE A 315 -2.92 -20.49 -4.93
C ILE A 315 -1.56 -21.02 -5.36
N LYS A 316 -0.64 -21.19 -4.40
CA LYS A 316 0.72 -21.64 -4.67
C LYS A 316 0.71 -23.07 -5.23
N GLY A 317 1.40 -23.27 -6.35
CA GLY A 317 1.42 -24.57 -7.03
C GLY A 317 0.20 -24.89 -7.89
N GLU A 318 -0.80 -24.01 -7.93
CA GLU A 318 -1.97 -24.13 -8.79
C GLU A 318 -2.05 -22.91 -9.70
N ASN A 319 -2.12 -23.07 -10.98
CA ASN A 319 -2.25 -21.92 -11.91
C ASN A 319 -3.64 -21.27 -11.77
N SER A 320 -3.94 -20.74 -10.56
CA SER A 320 -5.25 -20.22 -10.15
C SER A 320 -5.08 -19.01 -9.25
N GLY A 321 -5.88 -17.95 -9.46
CA GLY A 321 -5.76 -16.72 -8.69
C GLY A 321 -6.76 -15.64 -9.11
N TYR A 322 -6.53 -14.42 -8.62
CA TYR A 322 -7.40 -13.27 -8.86
C TYR A 322 -6.61 -11.97 -8.93
N ALA A 323 -7.17 -11.02 -9.69
CA ALA A 323 -6.75 -9.62 -9.74
C ALA A 323 -8.00 -8.74 -9.74
N MET A 324 -8.09 -7.81 -8.79
CA MET A 324 -9.23 -6.92 -8.63
C MET A 324 -8.76 -5.52 -8.29
N ILE A 325 -9.38 -4.51 -8.88
CA ILE A 325 -9.07 -3.11 -8.60
C ILE A 325 -10.37 -2.33 -8.46
N PHE A 326 -10.42 -1.46 -7.47
CA PHE A 326 -11.56 -0.61 -7.14
C PHE A 326 -11.13 0.85 -7.14
N ASN A 327 -11.97 1.75 -7.65
CA ASN A 327 -11.75 3.18 -7.58
C ASN A 327 -12.44 3.83 -6.38
N THR A 328 -12.44 3.12 -5.28
CA THR A 328 -12.81 3.63 -3.96
C THR A 328 -11.74 3.18 -2.99
N GLY A 329 -11.19 4.12 -2.23
CA GLY A 329 -10.08 3.91 -1.30
C GLY A 329 -10.35 2.78 -0.31
N THR A 330 -9.59 2.70 0.76
CA THR A 330 -9.67 1.61 1.73
C THR A 330 -11.12 1.35 2.15
N THR A 331 -11.66 0.21 1.71
CA THR A 331 -13.02 -0.21 1.97
C THR A 331 -13.04 -1.71 2.26
N PRO A 332 -13.76 -2.16 3.30
CA PRO A 332 -13.99 -3.58 3.55
C PRO A 332 -14.61 -4.33 2.37
N ALA A 333 -15.26 -3.62 1.44
CA ALA A 333 -15.80 -4.20 0.22
C ALA A 333 -14.74 -4.96 -0.61
N SER A 334 -13.50 -4.47 -0.63
CA SER A 334 -12.40 -5.14 -1.33
C SER A 334 -11.98 -6.46 -0.66
N VAL A 335 -12.03 -6.51 0.67
CA VAL A 335 -11.77 -7.73 1.45
C VAL A 335 -12.86 -8.77 1.21
N ILE A 336 -14.14 -8.34 1.16
CA ILE A 336 -15.25 -9.22 0.83
C ILE A 336 -15.07 -9.81 -0.57
N ALA A 337 -14.71 -9.00 -1.57
CA ALA A 337 -14.46 -9.45 -2.93
C ALA A 337 -13.29 -10.47 -3.00
N ARG A 338 -12.21 -10.24 -2.25
CA ARG A 338 -11.09 -11.18 -2.09
C ARG A 338 -11.56 -12.51 -1.52
N THR A 339 -12.31 -12.48 -0.42
CA THR A 339 -12.85 -13.67 0.25
C THR A 339 -13.71 -14.49 -0.70
N MET A 340 -14.60 -13.83 -1.45
CA MET A 340 -15.43 -14.49 -2.48
C MET A 340 -14.59 -15.18 -3.55
N ALA A 341 -13.54 -14.52 -4.05
CA ALA A 341 -12.66 -15.11 -5.05
C ALA A 341 -11.93 -16.35 -4.49
N LEU A 342 -11.41 -16.26 -3.28
CA LEU A 342 -10.76 -17.39 -2.60
C LEU A 342 -11.73 -18.56 -2.36
N ASP A 343 -12.96 -18.29 -1.95
CA ASP A 343 -14.00 -19.31 -1.82
C ASP A 343 -14.26 -19.99 -3.16
N MET A 344 -14.46 -19.22 -4.23
CA MET A 344 -14.68 -19.76 -5.58
C MET A 344 -13.52 -20.66 -6.04
N LEU A 345 -12.28 -20.25 -5.77
CA LEU A 345 -11.09 -20.98 -6.18
C LEU A 345 -10.90 -22.27 -5.36
N THR A 346 -11.18 -22.23 -4.05
CA THR A 346 -10.87 -23.34 -3.13
C THR A 346 -12.02 -24.31 -2.94
N THR A 347 -13.28 -23.84 -2.92
CA THR A 347 -14.48 -24.65 -2.66
C THR A 347 -15.42 -24.77 -3.86
N GLY A 348 -15.22 -23.95 -4.89
CA GLY A 348 -16.06 -23.90 -6.09
C GLY A 348 -17.30 -23.01 -5.99
N ALA A 349 -17.59 -22.43 -4.82
CA ALA A 349 -18.69 -21.50 -4.62
C ALA A 349 -18.42 -20.59 -3.41
N PRO A 350 -18.95 -19.36 -3.38
CA PRO A 350 -18.96 -18.52 -2.18
C PRO A 350 -19.64 -19.23 -1.03
N LYS A 351 -19.04 -19.24 0.16
CA LYS A 351 -19.51 -20.04 1.30
C LYS A 351 -20.71 -19.48 2.03
N GLN A 352 -20.90 -18.14 2.09
CA GLN A 352 -21.89 -17.54 2.99
C GLN A 352 -22.41 -16.18 2.54
N SER A 353 -23.44 -15.72 3.28
CA SER A 353 -23.81 -14.31 3.34
C SER A 353 -22.67 -13.52 3.97
N TYR A 354 -22.20 -12.47 3.31
CA TYR A 354 -21.18 -11.57 3.82
C TYR A 354 -21.77 -10.43 4.67
N ASP A 355 -22.95 -10.68 5.27
CA ASP A 355 -23.76 -9.67 5.99
C ASP A 355 -23.01 -9.09 7.20
N ASP A 356 -22.30 -9.94 7.95
CA ASP A 356 -21.54 -9.49 9.12
C ASP A 356 -20.35 -8.62 8.71
N MET A 357 -19.68 -8.97 7.61
CA MET A 357 -18.59 -8.15 7.06
C MET A 357 -19.10 -6.79 6.56
N ILE A 358 -20.29 -6.76 5.96
CA ILE A 358 -20.93 -5.50 5.49
C ILE A 358 -21.37 -4.66 6.70
N ALA A 359 -21.86 -5.27 7.76
CA ALA A 359 -22.30 -4.57 8.96
C ALA A 359 -21.16 -3.86 9.70
N THR A 360 -19.93 -4.41 9.64
CA THR A 360 -18.75 -3.82 10.28
C THR A 360 -18.35 -2.47 9.64
N ILE A 361 -18.75 -2.20 8.39
CA ILE A 361 -18.43 -0.98 7.65
C ILE A 361 -19.13 0.28 8.21
N LYS A 362 -20.14 0.15 9.04
CA LYS A 362 -21.10 1.24 9.36
C LYS A 362 -20.85 2.00 10.67
N ASN A 363 -19.75 1.81 11.38
CA ASN A 363 -19.52 2.44 12.70
C ASN A 363 -18.41 3.49 12.66
N GLY A 364 -18.76 4.78 12.69
CA GLY A 364 -17.84 5.92 12.66
C GLY A 364 -17.39 6.45 14.04
N VAL A 365 -16.42 7.38 14.07
CA VAL A 365 -15.86 8.04 15.27
C VAL A 365 -16.26 9.52 15.30
N GLU A 366 -16.84 9.98 16.43
CA GLU A 366 -17.16 11.40 16.68
C GLU A 366 -16.15 12.05 17.64
N GLY A 367 -15.77 13.32 17.41
CA GLY A 367 -14.89 14.12 18.26
C GLY A 367 -15.30 15.60 18.34
N GLU A 368 -14.78 16.34 19.34
CA GLU A 368 -15.01 17.80 19.50
C GLU A 368 -13.89 18.59 18.79
N ASP A 369 -14.24 19.76 18.20
CA ASP A 369 -13.28 20.63 17.52
C ASP A 369 -12.21 21.19 18.48
N VAL A 370 -10.94 21.20 18.07
CA VAL A 370 -9.86 21.89 18.77
C VAL A 370 -9.81 23.33 18.26
N THR A 371 -10.00 24.27 19.18
CA THR A 371 -10.07 25.70 18.88
C THR A 371 -8.94 26.47 19.57
N ILE A 372 -8.73 27.72 19.16
CA ILE A 372 -7.77 28.61 19.81
C ILE A 372 -8.11 28.85 21.29
N GLU A 373 -9.39 28.78 21.66
CA GLU A 373 -9.86 29.03 23.03
C GLU A 373 -9.53 27.87 23.97
N ASN A 374 -9.62 26.61 23.48
CA ASN A 374 -9.41 25.43 24.31
C ASN A 374 -7.99 24.82 24.23
N ALA A 375 -7.19 25.17 23.21
CA ALA A 375 -5.83 24.69 23.05
C ALA A 375 -4.86 25.71 22.39
N PRO A 376 -4.78 26.98 22.87
CA PRO A 376 -3.94 28.01 22.26
C PRO A 376 -2.44 27.69 22.29
N GLN A 377 -1.99 26.87 23.23
CA GLN A 377 -0.58 26.46 23.37
C GLN A 377 -0.07 25.59 22.23
N LEU A 378 -0.97 24.99 21.46
CA LEU A 378 -0.60 24.13 20.33
C LEU A 378 -0.15 24.91 19.11
N ILE A 379 -0.51 26.19 19.00
CA ILE A 379 -0.09 27.03 17.87
C ILE A 379 1.43 27.12 17.83
N GLY A 380 2.02 26.83 16.68
CA GLY A 380 3.46 26.94 16.49
C GLY A 380 4.00 26.10 15.35
N THR A 381 5.30 26.24 15.14
CA THR A 381 6.09 25.41 14.23
C THR A 381 6.91 24.41 15.05
N TYR A 382 6.89 23.16 14.65
CA TYR A 382 7.53 22.05 15.33
C TYR A 382 8.49 21.33 14.42
N GLU A 383 9.66 20.89 14.91
CA GLU A 383 10.74 20.30 14.11
C GLU A 383 11.14 18.91 14.62
N HIS A 384 11.45 18.02 13.67
CA HIS A 384 12.06 16.71 13.90
C HIS A 384 13.17 16.47 12.86
N PRO A 385 14.34 15.88 13.21
CA PRO A 385 15.47 15.71 12.29
C PRO A 385 15.14 14.98 10.98
N ALA A 386 14.25 13.98 11.02
CA ALA A 386 13.83 13.23 9.82
C ALA A 386 12.68 13.91 9.07
N TYR A 387 11.69 14.43 9.83
CA TYR A 387 10.43 14.95 9.27
C TYR A 387 10.48 16.43 8.91
N GLU A 388 11.57 17.15 9.30
CA GLU A 388 11.65 18.61 9.17
C GLU A 388 10.61 19.31 10.03
N THR A 389 9.77 20.19 9.46
CA THR A 389 8.82 20.98 10.26
C THR A 389 7.37 20.71 9.89
N PHE A 390 6.47 20.76 10.87
CA PHE A 390 5.04 20.94 10.67
C PHE A 390 4.54 22.19 11.43
N ASP A 391 3.38 22.67 11.03
CA ASP A 391 2.74 23.82 11.64
C ASP A 391 1.39 23.47 12.26
N VAL A 392 1.08 24.09 13.41
CA VAL A 392 -0.28 24.14 13.95
C VAL A 392 -0.72 25.60 13.92
N GLU A 393 -1.78 25.88 13.18
CA GLU A 393 -2.25 27.23 12.89
C GLU A 393 -3.72 27.43 13.28
N ASN A 394 -4.07 28.67 13.59
CA ASN A 394 -5.47 29.07 13.74
C ASN A 394 -6.05 29.49 12.38
N ARG A 395 -7.09 28.81 11.94
CA ARG A 395 -7.86 29.18 10.74
C ARG A 395 -9.34 29.33 11.11
N GLY A 396 -9.79 30.57 11.22
CA GLY A 396 -11.20 30.86 11.53
C GLY A 396 -11.67 30.41 12.92
N GLY A 397 -10.78 30.40 13.92
CA GLY A 397 -11.08 29.98 15.29
C GLY A 397 -10.79 28.51 15.59
N ARG A 398 -10.64 27.67 14.57
CA ARG A 398 -10.29 26.24 14.68
C ARG A 398 -8.81 26.02 14.42
N LEU A 399 -8.17 25.10 15.13
CA LEU A 399 -6.78 24.75 14.88
C LEU A 399 -6.66 23.75 13.74
N TRP A 400 -5.64 23.95 12.92
CA TRP A 400 -5.28 23.12 11.78
C TRP A 400 -3.84 22.65 11.91
N PHE A 401 -3.59 21.40 11.55
CA PHE A 401 -2.28 20.82 11.35
C PHE A 401 -1.91 20.89 9.88
N SER A 402 -0.66 21.27 9.56
CA SER A 402 -0.15 21.37 8.20
C SER A 402 1.24 20.75 8.08
N TYR A 403 1.42 19.78 7.20
CA TYR A 403 2.69 19.13 6.92
C TYR A 403 2.82 18.82 5.42
N GLY A 404 3.58 19.65 4.70
CA GLY A 404 3.70 19.53 3.24
C GLY A 404 2.36 19.74 2.56
N SER A 405 1.89 18.76 1.83
CA SER A 405 0.56 18.76 1.18
C SER A 405 -0.57 18.24 2.08
N PHE A 406 -0.25 17.73 3.26
CA PHE A 406 -1.23 17.22 4.21
C PHE A 406 -1.72 18.34 5.11
N GLU A 407 -3.02 18.60 5.09
CA GLU A 407 -3.67 19.58 5.96
C GLU A 407 -4.95 18.99 6.54
N THR A 408 -5.16 19.16 7.86
CA THR A 408 -6.35 18.66 8.53
C THR A 408 -6.75 19.53 9.70
N PRO A 409 -8.06 19.76 9.93
CA PRO A 409 -8.55 20.37 11.15
C PRO A 409 -8.34 19.41 12.32
N LEU A 410 -8.05 19.95 13.51
CA LEU A 410 -7.85 19.19 14.72
C LEU A 410 -9.15 19.00 15.51
N SER A 411 -9.32 17.84 16.12
CA SER A 411 -10.43 17.47 17.01
C SER A 411 -9.93 16.76 18.26
N PHE A 412 -10.58 16.94 19.42
CA PHE A 412 -10.31 16.13 20.60
C PHE A 412 -10.95 14.74 20.45
N ALA A 413 -10.17 13.69 20.73
CA ALA A 413 -10.75 12.37 20.87
C ALA A 413 -11.55 12.26 22.17
N LYS A 414 -12.61 11.43 22.19
CA LYS A 414 -13.46 11.18 23.36
C LYS A 414 -12.71 10.55 24.56
N ALA A 415 -11.49 10.05 24.39
CA ALA A 415 -10.69 9.39 25.42
C ALA A 415 -9.35 10.10 25.62
N ASP A 416 -9.00 10.42 26.86
CA ASP A 416 -7.67 10.72 27.38
C ASP A 416 -6.98 12.04 26.93
N GLY A 417 -7.68 13.05 26.45
CA GLY A 417 -7.07 14.34 26.09
C GLY A 417 -6.17 14.29 24.84
N MET A 418 -6.29 13.24 24.06
CA MET A 418 -5.61 13.06 22.78
C MET A 418 -6.23 13.99 21.74
N ILE A 419 -5.40 14.59 20.91
CA ILE A 419 -5.81 15.47 19.81
C ILE A 419 -5.58 14.73 18.51
N CYS A 420 -6.61 14.63 17.67
CA CYS A 420 -6.57 13.91 16.41
C CYS A 420 -6.76 14.86 15.24
N GLY A 421 -6.10 14.58 14.12
CA GLY A 421 -6.38 15.21 12.84
C GLY A 421 -6.62 14.13 11.78
N TYR A 422 -7.64 14.31 10.97
CA TYR A 422 -8.06 13.37 9.95
C TYR A 422 -8.07 14.04 8.58
N THR A 423 -7.50 13.37 7.56
CA THR A 423 -7.66 13.81 6.16
C THR A 423 -9.02 13.45 5.64
N GLY A 424 -9.83 14.45 5.43
CA GLY A 424 -11.20 14.28 4.95
C GLY A 424 -12.15 13.85 6.07
N ARG A 425 -13.38 14.24 5.94
CA ARG A 425 -14.48 13.74 6.76
C ARG A 425 -14.74 12.29 6.35
N LEU A 426 -14.16 11.36 7.06
CA LEU A 426 -14.43 9.96 6.90
C LEU A 426 -14.77 9.38 8.26
N ASP A 427 -16.06 9.36 8.56
CA ASP A 427 -16.60 8.71 9.71
C ASP A 427 -16.31 7.21 9.59
N GLY A 428 -15.23 6.75 10.21
CA GLY A 428 -15.00 5.34 10.50
C GLY A 428 -13.96 4.55 9.71
N LEU A 429 -13.43 5.06 8.59
CA LEU A 429 -12.34 4.40 7.87
C LEU A 429 -11.32 5.44 7.44
N VAL A 430 -10.41 5.79 8.35
CA VAL A 430 -9.43 6.83 8.14
C VAL A 430 -8.13 6.21 7.66
N PRO A 431 -7.76 6.37 6.38
CA PRO A 431 -6.48 5.86 5.90
C PRO A 431 -5.30 6.60 6.52
N ASP A 432 -5.40 7.92 6.72
CA ASP A 432 -4.33 8.72 7.31
C ASP A 432 -4.89 9.61 8.42
N HIS A 433 -4.63 9.26 9.67
CA HIS A 433 -4.89 10.13 10.80
C HIS A 433 -3.59 10.42 11.56
N ILE A 434 -3.58 11.57 12.22
CA ILE A 434 -2.53 11.94 13.15
C ILE A 434 -3.12 12.02 14.55
N GLU A 435 -2.27 11.72 15.51
CA GLU A 435 -2.56 11.91 16.92
C GLU A 435 -1.45 12.78 17.52
N LEU A 436 -1.83 13.78 18.28
CA LEU A 436 -0.94 14.72 18.91
C LEU A 436 -1.09 14.66 20.43
N TRP A 437 0.02 14.61 21.14
CA TRP A 437 0.08 14.72 22.60
C TRP A 437 0.99 15.87 22.99
N PRO A 438 0.50 16.85 23.75
CA PRO A 438 1.36 17.86 24.35
C PRO A 438 2.43 17.23 25.26
N ASP A 439 3.68 17.67 25.13
CA ASP A 439 4.81 17.28 25.95
C ASP A 439 5.58 18.56 26.39
N GLY A 440 5.06 19.24 27.40
CA GLY A 440 5.51 20.58 27.77
C GLY A 440 5.20 21.60 26.68
N ASN A 441 6.24 22.20 26.09
CA ASN A 441 6.12 23.09 24.94
C ASN A 441 6.20 22.31 23.60
N ASP A 442 6.59 21.05 23.63
CA ASP A 442 6.79 20.21 22.46
C ASP A 442 5.52 19.38 22.17
N LEU A 443 5.48 18.70 21.04
CA LEU A 443 4.41 17.77 20.66
C LEU A 443 4.97 16.39 20.33
N ARG A 444 4.29 15.35 20.81
CA ARG A 444 4.47 14.01 20.27
C ARG A 444 3.45 13.76 19.19
N LEU A 445 3.92 13.30 18.06
CA LEU A 445 3.11 12.92 16.89
C LEU A 445 3.11 11.40 16.73
N ARG A 446 1.95 10.79 16.59
CA ARG A 446 1.75 9.44 16.07
C ARG A 446 0.91 9.50 14.80
N THR A 447 1.24 8.69 13.82
CA THR A 447 0.43 8.48 12.63
C THR A 447 -0.32 7.14 12.72
N SER A 448 -1.40 6.98 11.98
CA SER A 448 -2.25 5.77 11.96
C SER A 448 -1.49 4.46 11.79
N ASP A 449 -0.34 4.54 11.12
CA ASP A 449 0.45 3.37 10.72
C ASP A 449 1.57 3.03 11.71
N SER A 450 1.63 3.72 12.87
CA SER A 450 2.76 3.56 13.80
C SER A 450 2.31 3.66 15.26
N GLU A 451 2.79 2.75 16.09
CA GLU A 451 2.68 2.85 17.56
C GLU A 451 3.67 3.88 18.15
N LEU A 452 4.58 4.38 17.33
CA LEU A 452 5.64 5.29 17.78
C LEU A 452 5.11 6.73 17.94
N LYS A 453 5.33 7.31 19.11
CA LYS A 453 5.05 8.72 19.44
C LYS A 453 6.34 9.54 19.28
N MET A 454 6.58 10.04 18.08
CA MET A 454 7.77 10.85 17.76
C MET A 454 7.72 12.22 18.43
N LEU A 455 8.82 12.66 19.02
CA LEU A 455 8.91 13.97 19.66
C LEU A 455 9.33 15.04 18.66
N PHE A 456 8.49 16.05 18.48
CA PHE A 456 8.79 17.25 17.71
C PHE A 456 8.99 18.43 18.65
N ARG A 457 10.10 19.15 18.48
CA ARG A 457 10.45 20.32 19.30
C ARG A 457 9.81 21.57 18.75
N LYS A 458 9.19 22.37 19.61
CA LYS A 458 8.65 23.67 19.24
C LYS A 458 9.78 24.66 18.97
N ILE A 459 9.77 25.31 17.78
CA ILE A 459 10.79 26.27 17.37
C ILE A 459 10.22 27.69 17.18
N LYS A 460 8.88 27.85 17.09
CA LYS A 460 8.17 29.14 17.03
C LYS A 460 6.85 29.06 17.77
#